data_a54741cd8be996115c78999840515ee5
#
_entry.id   a54741cd8be996115c78999840515ee5
#
_cell.length_a   1.000
_cell.length_b   1.000
_cell.length_c   1.000
_cell.angle_alpha   90.00
_cell.angle_beta   90.00
_cell.angle_gamma   90.00
#
_symmetry.space_group_name_H-M   'P 1'
#
loop_
_entity.id
_entity.type
_entity.pdbx_description
1 polymer ?
#
loop_
_entity_poly.entity_id
_entity_poly.type
_entity_poly.pdbx_seq_one_letter_code
_entity_poly.pdbx_strand_id
1 'polypeptide(L)'
;MNALKKLLLVAICILSMLCTACGSTTDEKEVADNTKTETLKIGLMPDIDSIPFIIAQEKGYFKEEGVDVELQYFKSAMDRDSALQSGNLDGGVSDMLAAGFAKAGGFDVKITSSTNGNYCLIAGTGNTAKSLAEMKGQNISVSKNTIIEFVL
;
A
#
# COMPACT_ATOMS: atom_id res chain seq x y z
N MET A 1 -51.81 5.84 -34.25
CA MET A 1 -50.72 4.94 -33.84
C MET A 1 -50.74 3.78 -34.82
N ASN A 2 -49.76 3.73 -35.73
CA ASN A 2 -49.80 2.88 -36.94
C ASN A 2 -49.67 1.38 -36.58
N ALA A 3 -50.41 0.55 -37.35
CA ALA A 3 -50.43 -0.92 -37.17
C ALA A 3 -49.03 -1.53 -37.05
N LEU A 4 -48.05 -0.97 -37.75
CA LEU A 4 -46.64 -1.38 -37.70
C LEU A 4 -46.01 -1.18 -36.31
N LYS A 5 -46.34 -0.10 -35.57
CA LYS A 5 -45.86 0.12 -34.20
C LYS A 5 -46.46 -0.84 -33.19
N LYS A 6 -47.71 -1.25 -33.40
CA LYS A 6 -48.39 -2.26 -32.56
C LYS A 6 -47.78 -3.64 -32.77
N LEU A 7 -47.43 -3.97 -34.03
CA LEU A 7 -46.78 -5.24 -34.37
C LEU A 7 -45.39 -5.34 -33.78
N LEU A 8 -44.63 -4.22 -33.78
CA LEU A 8 -43.29 -4.15 -33.22
C LEU A 8 -43.28 -4.31 -31.68
N LEU A 9 -44.28 -3.71 -31.00
CA LEU A 9 -44.43 -3.84 -29.54
C LEU A 9 -44.80 -5.28 -29.12
N VAL A 10 -45.66 -5.95 -29.88
CA VAL A 10 -46.03 -7.35 -29.63
C VAL A 10 -44.83 -8.29 -29.85
N ALA A 11 -44.03 -8.04 -30.87
CA ALA A 11 -42.81 -8.83 -31.14
C ALA A 11 -41.78 -8.69 -30.02
N ILE A 12 -41.61 -7.50 -29.43
CA ILE A 12 -40.68 -7.25 -28.30
C ILE A 12 -41.17 -7.96 -27.03
N CYS A 13 -42.48 -7.96 -26.76
CA CYS A 13 -43.07 -8.67 -25.62
C CYS A 13 -42.96 -10.20 -25.73
N ILE A 14 -43.05 -10.76 -26.94
CA ILE A 14 -42.88 -12.20 -27.15
C ILE A 14 -41.41 -12.63 -26.99
N LEU A 15 -40.45 -11.78 -27.39
CA LEU A 15 -39.05 -12.06 -27.26
C LEU A 15 -38.56 -12.01 -25.79
N SER A 16 -39.24 -11.24 -24.92
CA SER A 16 -38.93 -11.18 -23.49
C SER A 16 -39.47 -12.37 -22.67
N MET A 17 -40.42 -13.14 -23.18
CA MET A 17 -40.95 -14.32 -22.51
C MET A 17 -40.19 -15.63 -22.77
N LEU A 18 -39.21 -15.62 -23.68
CA LEU A 18 -38.41 -16.80 -24.02
C LEU A 18 -37.16 -16.96 -23.13
N CYS A 19 -36.88 -16.04 -22.20
CA CYS A 19 -35.73 -16.12 -21.30
C CYS A 19 -36.03 -16.72 -19.92
N THR A 20 -37.22 -17.29 -19.68
CA THR A 20 -37.62 -17.88 -18.39
C THR A 20 -37.91 -19.36 -18.49
N ALA A 21 -37.02 -20.15 -19.09
CA ALA A 21 -37.12 -21.61 -19.02
C ALA A 21 -35.74 -22.23 -18.98
N CYS A 22 -35.14 -22.24 -17.82
CA CYS A 22 -34.21 -23.31 -17.43
C CYS A 22 -34.45 -23.61 -15.98
N GLY A 23 -35.10 -24.76 -15.79
CA GLY A 23 -35.47 -25.32 -14.52
C GLY A 23 -34.29 -25.87 -13.73
N SER A 24 -34.58 -26.00 -12.49
CA SER A 24 -33.92 -26.69 -11.41
C SER A 24 -33.17 -27.95 -11.84
N THR A 25 -31.87 -27.99 -11.49
CA THR A 25 -31.23 -29.23 -11.03
C THR A 25 -30.34 -28.88 -9.88
N THR A 26 -30.52 -29.67 -8.85
CA THR A 26 -29.95 -29.85 -7.55
C THR A 26 -28.43 -29.62 -7.46
N ASP A 27 -28.07 -28.83 -6.45
CA ASP A 27 -26.94 -28.98 -5.52
C ASP A 27 -25.63 -29.57 -6.03
N GLU A 28 -24.72 -28.64 -6.34
CA GLU A 28 -23.40 -28.67 -5.73
C GLU A 28 -22.92 -27.21 -5.67
N LYS A 29 -22.84 -26.69 -4.45
CA LYS A 29 -22.18 -25.43 -4.16
C LYS A 29 -20.68 -25.62 -4.40
N GLU A 30 -20.26 -25.59 -5.65
CA GLU A 30 -18.91 -25.09 -5.92
C GLU A 30 -18.95 -23.60 -5.55
N VAL A 31 -18.49 -23.33 -4.36
CA VAL A 31 -17.99 -21.99 -4.01
C VAL A 31 -16.78 -21.80 -4.92
N ALA A 32 -17.02 -21.27 -6.10
CA ALA A 32 -15.96 -20.67 -6.87
C ALA A 32 -15.50 -19.46 -6.03
N ASP A 33 -14.53 -19.71 -5.17
CA ASP A 33 -13.70 -18.70 -4.53
C ASP A 33 -12.89 -18.01 -5.63
N ASN A 34 -13.56 -17.16 -6.37
CA ASN A 34 -12.97 -16.28 -7.36
C ASN A 34 -12.60 -14.95 -6.68
N THR A 35 -12.11 -15.03 -5.45
CA THR A 35 -11.34 -13.95 -4.84
C THR A 35 -10.00 -13.90 -5.57
N LYS A 36 -9.98 -13.14 -6.66
CA LYS A 36 -8.74 -12.63 -7.21
C LYS A 36 -8.10 -11.83 -6.08
N THR A 37 -7.21 -12.47 -5.36
CA THR A 37 -6.46 -11.82 -4.27
C THR A 37 -5.69 -10.69 -4.93
N GLU A 38 -6.08 -9.44 -4.65
CA GLU A 38 -5.34 -8.29 -5.15
C GLU A 38 -3.97 -8.31 -4.47
N THR A 39 -2.91 -8.22 -5.28
CA THR A 39 -1.55 -8.16 -4.78
C THR A 39 -1.30 -6.81 -4.12
N LEU A 40 -0.99 -6.80 -2.83
CA LEU A 40 -0.63 -5.58 -2.09
C LEU A 40 0.82 -5.21 -2.36
N LYS A 41 1.05 -4.01 -2.86
CA LYS A 41 2.39 -3.47 -3.15
C LYS A 41 2.88 -2.62 -1.97
N ILE A 42 3.95 -3.10 -1.33
CA ILE A 42 4.51 -2.46 -0.14
C ILE A 42 5.89 -1.90 -0.44
N GLY A 43 6.04 -0.59 -0.26
CA GLY A 43 7.31 0.12 -0.45
C GLY A 43 8.21 0.03 0.78
N LEU A 44 9.45 -0.41 0.57
CA LEU A 44 10.46 -0.59 1.60
C LEU A 44 11.70 0.25 1.31
N MET A 45 12.42 0.60 2.38
CA MET A 45 13.77 1.15 2.33
C MET A 45 14.79 0.09 2.77
N PRO A 46 16.07 0.21 2.41
CA PRO A 46 17.12 -0.69 2.89
C PRO A 46 17.52 -0.35 4.34
N ASP A 47 16.60 -0.51 5.26
CA ASP A 47 16.71 -0.20 6.68
C ASP A 47 16.21 -1.35 7.56
N ILE A 48 16.42 -1.22 8.87
CA ILE A 48 16.05 -2.26 9.84
C ILE A 48 14.53 -2.39 10.00
N ASP A 49 13.78 -1.33 9.76
CA ASP A 49 12.32 -1.34 9.90
C ASP A 49 11.63 -2.15 8.79
N SER A 50 12.33 -2.38 7.69
CA SER A 50 11.88 -3.22 6.57
C SER A 50 12.07 -4.73 6.81
N ILE A 51 12.92 -5.12 7.78
CA ILE A 51 13.25 -6.53 8.05
C ILE A 51 12.02 -7.39 8.35
N PRO A 52 11.03 -6.97 9.15
CA PRO A 52 9.85 -7.78 9.42
C PRO A 52 9.09 -8.20 8.16
N PHE A 53 8.96 -7.30 7.18
CA PHE A 53 8.31 -7.60 5.90
C PHE A 53 9.09 -8.61 5.08
N ILE A 54 10.43 -8.47 5.04
CA ILE A 54 11.32 -9.41 4.35
C ILE A 54 11.21 -10.81 4.97
N ILE A 55 11.24 -10.89 6.30
CA ILE A 55 11.09 -12.17 7.01
C ILE A 55 9.71 -12.76 6.75
N ALA A 56 8.65 -11.97 6.77
CA ALA A 56 7.30 -12.44 6.52
C ALA A 56 7.17 -13.05 5.11
N GLN A 57 7.78 -12.43 4.11
CA GLN A 57 7.81 -12.95 2.75
C GLN A 57 8.64 -14.24 2.66
N GLU A 58 9.86 -14.26 3.19
CA GLU A 58 10.77 -15.42 3.14
C GLU A 58 10.22 -16.63 3.90
N LYS A 59 9.50 -16.41 5.00
CA LYS A 59 8.86 -17.46 5.79
C LYS A 59 7.49 -17.88 5.27
N GLY A 60 6.92 -17.16 4.31
CA GLY A 60 5.61 -17.46 3.73
C GLY A 60 4.42 -17.00 4.57
N TYR A 61 4.61 -16.17 5.59
CA TYR A 61 3.54 -15.73 6.49
C TYR A 61 2.42 -14.98 5.76
N PHE A 62 2.74 -14.19 4.73
CA PHE A 62 1.70 -13.55 3.93
C PHE A 62 0.78 -14.56 3.24
N LYS A 63 1.34 -15.66 2.72
CA LYS A 63 0.57 -16.74 2.10
C LYS A 63 -0.25 -17.52 3.12
N GLU A 64 0.29 -17.74 4.31
CA GLU A 64 -0.43 -18.40 5.41
C GLU A 64 -1.68 -17.60 5.82
N GLU A 65 -1.58 -16.27 5.78
CA GLU A 65 -2.70 -15.35 6.03
C GLU A 65 -3.57 -15.08 4.79
N GLY A 66 -3.30 -15.74 3.66
CA GLY A 66 -4.08 -15.60 2.43
C GLY A 66 -3.91 -14.26 1.71
N VAL A 67 -2.80 -13.55 1.96
CA VAL A 67 -2.50 -12.24 1.37
C VAL A 67 -1.37 -12.39 0.36
N ASP A 68 -1.58 -11.85 -0.85
CA ASP A 68 -0.53 -11.75 -1.85
C ASP A 68 0.17 -10.38 -1.70
N VAL A 69 1.51 -10.40 -1.49
CA VAL A 69 2.30 -9.19 -1.23
C VAL A 69 3.50 -9.11 -2.15
N GLU A 70 3.66 -7.96 -2.80
CA GLU A 70 4.83 -7.59 -3.59
C GLU A 70 5.64 -6.54 -2.82
N LEU A 71 6.89 -6.84 -2.45
CA LEU A 71 7.79 -5.91 -1.79
C LEU A 71 8.59 -5.13 -2.84
N GLN A 72 8.46 -3.81 -2.83
CA GLN A 72 9.18 -2.91 -3.73
C GLN A 72 10.23 -2.08 -2.97
N TYR A 73 11.48 -2.09 -3.44
CA TYR A 73 12.60 -1.46 -2.76
C TYR A 73 12.94 -0.10 -3.37
N PHE A 74 13.02 0.92 -2.54
CA PHE A 74 13.33 2.29 -2.91
C PHE A 74 14.67 2.74 -2.33
N LYS A 75 15.39 3.60 -3.06
CA LYS A 75 16.67 4.15 -2.61
C LYS A 75 16.51 5.45 -1.82
N SER A 76 15.35 6.09 -1.93
CA SER A 76 15.05 7.31 -1.19
C SER A 76 13.62 7.30 -0.66
N ALA A 77 13.41 7.97 0.48
CA ALA A 77 12.08 8.16 1.06
C ALA A 77 11.16 8.94 0.11
N MET A 78 11.72 9.92 -0.61
CA MET A 78 10.96 10.74 -1.54
C MET A 78 10.38 9.91 -2.71
N ASP A 79 11.15 8.96 -3.27
CA ASP A 79 10.68 8.11 -4.36
C ASP A 79 9.58 7.16 -3.87
N ARG A 80 9.75 6.54 -2.69
CA ARG A 80 8.73 5.70 -2.05
C ARG A 80 7.45 6.48 -1.80
N ASP A 81 7.54 7.66 -1.21
CA ASP A 81 6.37 8.48 -0.87
C ASP A 81 5.67 8.99 -2.13
N SER A 82 6.43 9.32 -3.18
CA SER A 82 5.86 9.67 -4.49
C SER A 82 5.12 8.49 -5.12
N ALA A 83 5.65 7.27 -5.01
CA ALA A 83 4.99 6.06 -5.51
C ALA A 83 3.70 5.78 -4.74
N LEU A 84 3.69 5.96 -3.40
CA LEU A 84 2.48 5.82 -2.58
C LEU A 84 1.43 6.86 -2.96
N GLN A 85 1.81 8.13 -3.09
CA GLN A 85 0.89 9.22 -3.42
C GLN A 85 0.32 9.12 -4.84
N SER A 86 1.07 8.52 -5.77
CA SER A 86 0.60 8.25 -7.14
C SER A 86 -0.25 6.99 -7.29
N GLY A 87 -0.47 6.22 -6.20
CA GLY A 87 -1.23 4.98 -6.23
C GLY A 87 -0.47 3.79 -6.84
N ASN A 88 0.85 3.89 -6.95
CA ASN A 88 1.70 2.78 -7.39
C ASN A 88 2.07 1.82 -6.26
N LEU A 89 1.80 2.21 -5.01
CA LEU A 89 1.92 1.41 -3.80
C LEU A 89 0.61 1.46 -3.01
N ASP A 90 0.30 0.37 -2.32
CA ASP A 90 -0.82 0.27 -1.39
C ASP A 90 -0.41 0.61 0.05
N GLY A 91 0.88 0.49 0.34
CA GLY A 91 1.46 0.83 1.63
C GLY A 91 2.98 0.99 1.58
N GLY A 92 3.57 1.36 2.70
CA GLY A 92 5.02 1.46 2.81
C GLY A 92 5.49 1.62 4.25
N VAL A 93 6.73 1.22 4.50
CA VAL A 93 7.41 1.50 5.75
C VAL A 93 7.91 2.95 5.69
N SER A 94 7.39 3.80 6.57
CA SER A 94 7.64 5.24 6.56
C SER A 94 7.66 5.80 7.97
N ASP A 95 7.86 7.09 8.12
CA ASP A 95 7.83 7.77 9.40
C ASP A 95 6.54 8.59 9.59
N MET A 96 6.28 8.98 10.84
CA MET A 96 5.07 9.75 11.19
C MET A 96 5.03 11.13 10.56
N LEU A 97 6.19 11.73 10.27
CA LEU A 97 6.25 13.05 9.64
C LEU A 97 5.80 12.96 8.18
N ALA A 98 6.28 11.95 7.45
CA ALA A 98 5.86 11.68 6.08
C ALA A 98 4.34 11.39 5.99
N ALA A 99 3.80 10.60 6.93
CA ALA A 99 2.36 10.36 7.03
C ALA A 99 1.59 11.66 7.33
N GLY A 100 2.12 12.53 8.19
CA GLY A 100 1.55 13.84 8.50
C GLY A 100 1.52 14.77 7.29
N PHE A 101 2.60 14.84 6.52
CA PHE A 101 2.67 15.63 5.30
C PHE A 101 1.74 15.10 4.20
N ALA A 102 1.68 13.78 4.02
CA ALA A 102 0.73 13.17 3.10
C ALA A 102 -0.72 13.54 3.45
N LYS A 103 -1.08 13.44 4.73
CA LYS A 103 -2.41 13.83 5.23
C LYS A 103 -2.68 15.31 5.03
N ALA A 104 -1.73 16.18 5.34
CA ALA A 104 -1.84 17.64 5.12
C ALA A 104 -1.96 17.98 3.61
N GLY A 105 -1.35 17.19 2.75
CA GLY A 105 -1.48 17.27 1.29
C GLY A 105 -2.78 16.71 0.71
N GLY A 106 -3.67 16.19 1.57
CA GLY A 106 -4.99 15.68 1.15
C GLY A 106 -5.01 14.20 0.80
N PHE A 107 -3.93 13.45 1.03
CA PHE A 107 -3.90 12.01 0.80
C PHE A 107 -4.52 11.25 1.98
N ASP A 108 -5.39 10.29 1.70
CA ASP A 108 -6.03 9.49 2.73
C ASP A 108 -5.15 8.31 3.15
N VAL A 109 -4.07 8.61 3.88
CA VAL A 109 -3.17 7.61 4.44
C VAL A 109 -3.57 7.27 5.88
N LYS A 110 -3.32 6.00 6.27
CA LYS A 110 -3.56 5.49 7.62
C LYS A 110 -2.29 4.82 8.14
N ILE A 111 -1.98 5.03 9.41
CA ILE A 111 -0.92 4.31 10.11
C ILE A 111 -1.54 3.04 10.67
N THR A 112 -1.08 1.88 10.21
CA THR A 112 -1.63 0.57 10.60
C THR A 112 -0.83 -0.08 11.72
N SER A 113 0.46 0.22 11.82
CA SER A 113 1.35 -0.28 12.86
C SER A 113 2.52 0.67 13.07
N SER A 114 3.26 0.48 14.16
CA SER A 114 4.48 1.21 14.44
C SER A 114 5.62 0.28 14.82
N THR A 115 6.83 0.60 14.41
CA THR A 115 8.05 -0.03 14.87
C THR A 115 8.54 0.67 16.15
N ASN A 116 9.35 -0.03 16.94
CA ASN A 116 9.95 0.55 18.15
C ASN A 116 11.43 0.80 17.87
N GLY A 117 11.72 1.89 17.15
CA GLY A 117 13.07 2.30 16.76
C GLY A 117 13.55 3.57 17.45
N ASN A 118 14.86 3.74 17.54
CA ASN A 118 15.51 4.96 17.98
C ASN A 118 16.53 5.40 16.95
N TYR A 119 16.59 6.70 16.68
CA TYR A 119 17.65 7.28 15.86
C TYR A 119 18.80 7.72 16.74
N CYS A 120 20.01 7.49 16.27
CA CYS A 120 21.23 7.89 16.93
C CYS A 120 22.11 8.71 15.99
N LEU A 121 22.79 9.73 16.51
CA LEU A 121 23.91 10.34 15.83
C LEU A 121 25.16 9.48 16.05
N ILE A 122 25.80 9.10 14.96
CA ILE A 122 27.04 8.32 15.01
C ILE A 122 28.20 9.28 14.75
N ALA A 123 29.09 9.41 15.73
CA ALA A 123 30.26 10.23 15.59
C ALA A 123 31.30 9.54 14.69
N GLY A 124 31.92 10.31 13.79
CA GLY A 124 33.04 9.84 12.99
C GLY A 124 34.31 9.59 13.85
N THR A 125 35.26 8.88 13.27
CA THR A 125 36.51 8.56 13.94
C THR A 125 37.23 9.84 14.42
N GLY A 126 37.58 9.86 15.70
CA GLY A 126 38.25 11.02 16.31
C GLY A 126 37.33 12.13 16.82
N ASN A 127 36.04 12.05 16.58
CA ASN A 127 35.08 12.97 17.17
C ASN A 127 34.76 12.53 18.62
N THR A 128 34.97 13.43 19.57
CA THR A 128 34.76 13.17 21.00
C THR A 128 33.55 13.86 21.57
N ALA A 129 32.72 14.52 20.74
CA ALA A 129 31.49 15.21 21.15
C ALA A 129 30.53 14.23 21.83
N LYS A 130 29.99 14.62 22.97
CA LYS A 130 29.06 13.82 23.78
C LYS A 130 27.62 14.40 23.79
N SER A 131 27.43 15.54 23.14
CA SER A 131 26.15 16.22 23.06
C SER A 131 26.00 16.96 21.74
N LEU A 132 24.77 17.27 21.34
CA LEU A 132 24.48 18.09 20.17
C LEU A 132 25.09 19.49 20.28
N ALA A 133 25.13 20.05 21.48
CA ALA A 133 25.71 21.37 21.71
C ALA A 133 27.22 21.42 21.38
N GLU A 134 27.95 20.34 21.64
CA GLU A 134 29.38 20.22 21.32
C GLU A 134 29.62 20.01 19.82
N MET A 135 28.59 19.68 19.06
CA MET A 135 28.65 19.51 17.60
C MET A 135 28.39 20.80 16.83
N LYS A 136 28.14 21.93 17.52
CA LYS A 136 27.87 23.20 16.87
C LYS A 136 28.94 23.58 15.87
N GLY A 137 28.58 23.84 14.62
CA GLY A 137 29.48 24.19 13.55
C GLY A 137 30.17 23.01 12.85
N GLN A 138 29.82 21.77 13.22
CA GLN A 138 30.25 20.58 12.51
C GLN A 138 29.29 20.19 11.39
N ASN A 139 29.80 19.44 10.41
CA ASN A 139 28.98 18.89 9.33
C ASN A 139 28.31 17.59 9.78
N ILE A 140 27.00 17.49 9.61
CA ILE A 140 26.24 16.28 9.87
C ILE A 140 25.66 15.75 8.55
N SER A 141 25.86 14.47 8.28
CA SER A 141 25.27 13.80 7.11
C SER A 141 23.92 13.23 7.50
N VAL A 142 22.88 13.62 6.75
CA VAL A 142 21.49 13.17 6.96
C VAL A 142 20.81 12.88 5.64
N SER A 143 19.80 12.01 5.69
CA SER A 143 18.90 11.81 4.55
C SER A 143 17.90 12.97 4.48
N LYS A 144 17.75 13.57 3.29
CA LYS A 144 16.79 14.65 3.07
C LYS A 144 15.36 14.16 3.04
N ASN A 145 14.44 15.06 3.39
CA ASN A 145 12.99 14.81 3.44
C ASN A 145 12.63 13.64 4.39
N THR A 146 13.31 13.54 5.50
CA THR A 146 13.06 12.54 6.54
C THR A 146 12.86 13.19 7.89
N ILE A 147 12.30 12.43 8.84
CA ILE A 147 12.18 12.87 10.24
C ILE A 147 13.53 13.27 10.84
N ILE A 148 14.62 12.65 10.37
CA ILE A 148 15.98 12.93 10.87
C ILE A 148 16.40 14.36 10.51
N GLU A 149 16.17 14.79 9.26
CA GLU A 149 16.45 16.17 8.83
C GLU A 149 15.58 17.19 9.59
N PHE A 150 14.32 16.81 9.90
CA PHE A 150 13.39 17.72 10.57
C PHE A 150 13.74 17.98 12.04
N VAL A 151 14.33 17.01 12.74
CA VAL A 151 14.64 17.12 14.18
C VAL A 151 16.06 17.61 14.48
N LEU A 152 16.95 17.71 13.48
CA LEU A 152 18.33 18.22 13.58
C LEU A 152 18.44 19.69 13.20
#